data_69e4bccaaf597d569811ead9736451cd
#
_entry.id   69e4bccaaf597d569811ead9736451cd
#
_cell.length_a   1.000
_cell.length_b   1.000
_cell.length_c   1.000
_cell.angle_alpha   90.00
_cell.angle_beta   90.00
_cell.angle_gamma   90.00
#
_symmetry.space_group_name_H-M   'P 1'
#
loop_
_entity.id
_entity.type
_entity.pdbx_description
1 polymer ?
#
loop_
_entity_poly.entity_id
_entity_poly.type
_entity_poly.pdbx_seq_one_letter_code
_entity_poly.pdbx_strand_id
1 'polypeptide(L)'
;MNRQTPSYSAQPRRSTGNSTHHKSSRKQYTMYREPPEKDPKPRRRRSTDGVTAAQLSKFIVPALLAAAVVFLLLFFWQWTSYQKSDEEYQTLRTQLVWMDTSTGGDNAPASRLDFTALKEQNPDVTAWLSVPGLELSLPVVQNEDSNYYLRRSFSGASSNDGCLIRPSWDSTSWADGLCHVIHGHNIHNGAMFGKLDAYRKQDFYSANPTFTLYTPDGDYLCSIFSANDSKSEVQCFALDYSVGEDYDAFLRYLKELSLYDTGVDVPSGSHILTLSTCRSAYASNNQRFVVHAIMEPINHAQ
;
A
#
# COMPACT_ATOMS: atom_id res chain seq x y z
N MET A 1 -11.56 -50.13 -4.01
CA MET A 1 -11.42 -50.32 -2.55
C MET A 1 -12.12 -49.16 -1.84
N ASN A 2 -13.25 -49.53 -1.20
CA ASN A 2 -14.15 -48.69 -0.43
C ASN A 2 -13.46 -48.09 0.81
N ARG A 3 -13.70 -46.82 1.13
CA ARG A 3 -13.79 -46.37 2.55
C ARG A 3 -14.92 -45.33 2.71
N GLN A 4 -15.81 -45.76 3.58
CA GLN A 4 -17.06 -45.17 4.02
C GLN A 4 -16.86 -43.94 4.92
N THR A 5 -17.79 -43.01 4.81
CA THR A 5 -18.08 -41.95 5.77
C THR A 5 -19.00 -42.47 6.90
N PRO A 6 -18.85 -42.07 8.17
CA PRO A 6 -19.86 -42.33 9.20
C PRO A 6 -20.80 -41.16 9.38
N SER A 7 -22.09 -41.45 9.25
CA SER A 7 -23.23 -40.61 9.63
C SER A 7 -23.52 -40.69 11.13
N TYR A 8 -23.77 -39.55 11.78
CA TYR A 8 -24.28 -39.49 13.16
C TYR A 8 -25.79 -39.24 13.14
N SER A 9 -26.55 -40.19 13.68
CA SER A 9 -28.01 -40.10 13.91
C SER A 9 -28.29 -39.76 15.36
N ALA A 10 -29.14 -38.75 15.63
CA ALA A 10 -29.66 -38.41 16.93
C ALA A 10 -30.92 -39.21 17.23
N GLN A 11 -31.00 -39.84 18.39
CA GLN A 11 -32.23 -40.48 18.93
C GLN A 11 -32.87 -39.60 20.02
N PRO A 12 -34.23 -39.61 20.13
CA PRO A 12 -34.95 -38.85 21.15
C PRO A 12 -35.14 -39.67 22.43
N ARG A 13 -35.03 -39.01 23.58
CA ARG A 13 -35.34 -39.61 24.90
C ARG A 13 -36.85 -39.53 25.20
N ARG A 14 -37.45 -40.67 25.49
CA ARG A 14 -38.78 -40.85 26.09
C ARG A 14 -38.76 -40.51 27.59
N SER A 15 -39.76 -39.81 28.07
CA SER A 15 -40.10 -39.65 29.47
C SER A 15 -41.13 -40.71 29.87
N THR A 16 -40.85 -41.48 30.91
CA THR A 16 -41.74 -42.40 31.55
C THR A 16 -42.35 -41.74 32.79
N GLY A 17 -43.65 -41.68 32.82
CA GLY A 17 -44.40 -41.27 34.00
C GLY A 17 -44.40 -42.33 35.09
N ASN A 18 -44.52 -41.88 36.31
CA ASN A 18 -44.87 -42.77 37.41
C ASN A 18 -45.91 -42.06 38.30
N SER A 19 -47.10 -42.69 38.37
CA SER A 19 -48.19 -42.32 39.23
C SER A 19 -48.05 -43.00 40.56
N THR A 20 -48.20 -42.28 41.66
CA THR A 20 -48.49 -42.92 42.96
C THR A 20 -49.58 -42.14 43.69
N HIS A 21 -50.61 -42.89 44.01
CA HIS A 21 -51.72 -42.56 44.95
C HIS A 21 -51.15 -42.14 46.30
N HIS A 22 -51.77 -41.14 46.95
CA HIS A 22 -52.05 -41.22 48.36
C HIS A 22 -53.16 -40.30 48.91
N LYS A 23 -54.11 -40.94 49.49
CA LYS A 23 -54.93 -40.75 50.73
C LYS A 23 -55.29 -39.33 51.18
N SER A 24 -56.58 -39.13 51.18
CA SER A 24 -57.38 -38.22 51.96
C SER A 24 -57.02 -38.21 53.46
N SER A 25 -56.74 -37.06 54.01
CA SER A 25 -56.94 -36.79 55.45
C SER A 25 -57.62 -35.42 55.63
N ARG A 26 -58.82 -35.51 56.17
CA ARG A 26 -59.65 -34.39 56.51
C ARG A 26 -59.01 -33.64 57.68
N LYS A 27 -58.65 -32.38 57.50
CA LYS A 27 -58.24 -31.46 58.58
C LYS A 27 -59.19 -30.30 58.64
N GLN A 28 -59.67 -30.07 59.89
CA GLN A 28 -60.59 -29.04 60.31
C GLN A 28 -60.13 -27.65 59.92
N TYR A 29 -61.07 -26.89 59.36
CA TYR A 29 -60.90 -25.47 59.11
C TYR A 29 -61.07 -24.68 60.38
N THR A 30 -59.98 -24.13 60.90
CA THR A 30 -60.02 -22.99 61.84
C THR A 30 -60.06 -21.73 61.00
N MET A 31 -61.10 -20.93 61.19
CA MET A 31 -61.22 -19.60 60.57
C MET A 31 -60.03 -18.73 61.00
N TYR A 32 -59.15 -18.48 60.09
CA TYR A 32 -58.11 -17.44 60.27
C TYR A 32 -58.79 -16.12 59.92
N ARG A 33 -58.83 -15.21 60.90
CA ARG A 33 -59.18 -13.81 60.71
C ARG A 33 -57.98 -13.11 60.10
N GLU A 34 -58.11 -12.59 58.90
CA GLU A 34 -57.04 -11.78 58.23
C GLU A 34 -56.71 -10.56 59.09
N PRO A 35 -55.44 -10.28 59.30
CA PRO A 35 -55.00 -9.04 59.91
C PRO A 35 -55.29 -7.87 58.95
N PRO A 36 -55.59 -6.67 59.45
CA PRO A 36 -55.89 -5.51 58.61
C PRO A 36 -54.76 -5.20 57.66
N GLU A 37 -55.12 -5.02 56.42
CA GLU A 37 -54.22 -4.64 55.31
C GLU A 37 -53.48 -3.34 55.70
N LYS A 38 -52.13 -3.40 55.76
CA LYS A 38 -51.34 -2.25 56.03
C LYS A 38 -51.28 -1.42 54.75
N ASP A 39 -51.71 -0.17 54.81
CA ASP A 39 -51.66 0.78 53.76
C ASP A 39 -50.21 0.80 53.10
N PRO A 40 -50.10 0.74 51.79
CA PRO A 40 -48.84 0.76 51.10
C PRO A 40 -48.16 2.10 51.37
N LYS A 41 -46.99 2.07 52.02
CA LYS A 41 -46.17 3.26 52.22
C LYS A 41 -45.94 3.94 50.87
N PRO A 42 -46.11 5.27 50.77
CA PRO A 42 -45.87 5.98 49.52
C PRO A 42 -44.46 5.70 49.01
N ARG A 43 -44.35 5.09 47.84
CA ARG A 43 -43.06 4.92 47.13
C ARG A 43 -42.49 6.30 46.92
N ARG A 44 -41.42 6.64 47.66
CA ARG A 44 -40.60 7.79 47.36
C ARG A 44 -40.19 7.68 45.89
N ARG A 45 -40.79 8.50 45.02
CA ARG A 45 -40.27 8.75 43.68
C ARG A 45 -38.84 9.26 43.88
N ARG A 46 -37.85 8.43 43.54
CA ARG A 46 -36.51 8.91 43.29
C ARG A 46 -36.69 9.95 42.18
N SER A 47 -36.50 11.21 42.48
CA SER A 47 -36.31 12.22 41.45
C SER A 47 -35.05 11.82 40.75
N THR A 48 -35.15 11.24 39.57
CA THR A 48 -34.07 11.23 38.63
C THR A 48 -33.99 12.69 38.18
N ASP A 49 -33.17 13.47 38.86
CA ASP A 49 -32.70 14.77 38.34
C ASP A 49 -31.86 14.46 37.10
N GLY A 50 -32.53 13.98 36.05
CA GLY A 50 -31.94 13.79 34.74
C GLY A 50 -31.61 15.17 34.20
N VAL A 51 -30.31 15.38 33.94
CA VAL A 51 -29.83 16.53 33.18
C VAL A 51 -30.78 16.72 32.00
N THR A 52 -31.52 17.83 31.98
CA THR A 52 -32.50 18.08 30.92
C THR A 52 -31.78 18.18 29.58
N ALA A 53 -32.42 17.69 28.49
CA ALA A 53 -31.83 17.74 27.14
C ALA A 53 -31.32 19.17 26.79
N ALA A 54 -32.00 20.20 27.32
CA ALA A 54 -31.58 21.62 27.16
C ALA A 54 -30.32 21.99 27.95
N GLN A 55 -29.99 21.30 29.03
CA GLN A 55 -28.75 21.50 29.78
C GLN A 55 -27.60 20.73 29.10
N LEU A 56 -27.88 19.55 28.58
CA LEU A 56 -26.92 18.72 27.85
C LEU A 56 -26.50 19.40 26.53
N SER A 57 -27.42 20.04 25.81
CA SER A 57 -27.13 20.74 24.56
C SER A 57 -26.19 21.92 24.73
N LYS A 58 -26.21 22.62 25.89
CA LYS A 58 -25.29 23.73 26.19
C LYS A 58 -23.83 23.32 26.25
N PHE A 59 -23.53 22.05 26.52
CA PHE A 59 -22.18 21.52 26.55
C PHE A 59 -21.83 20.71 25.29
N ILE A 60 -22.78 19.98 24.74
CA ILE A 60 -22.56 19.15 23.55
C ILE A 60 -22.31 20.01 22.32
N VAL A 61 -23.10 21.06 22.09
CA VAL A 61 -22.96 21.90 20.90
C VAL A 61 -21.58 22.59 20.83
N PRO A 62 -21.10 23.28 21.90
CA PRO A 62 -19.76 23.88 21.86
C PRO A 62 -18.66 22.81 21.79
N ALA A 63 -18.82 21.65 22.41
CA ALA A 63 -17.85 20.55 22.28
C ALA A 63 -17.76 20.01 20.85
N LEU A 64 -18.89 19.85 20.17
CA LEU A 64 -18.93 19.43 18.75
C LEU A 64 -18.32 20.51 17.84
N LEU A 65 -18.61 21.79 18.11
CA LEU A 65 -17.98 22.89 17.36
C LEU A 65 -16.47 22.93 17.57
N ALA A 66 -16.00 22.76 18.81
CA ALA A 66 -14.57 22.69 19.09
C ALA A 66 -13.91 21.48 18.39
N ALA A 67 -14.55 20.32 18.42
CA ALA A 67 -14.10 19.13 17.69
C ALA A 67 -14.06 19.34 16.16
N ALA A 68 -15.07 20.02 15.61
CA ALA A 68 -15.10 20.37 14.18
C ALA A 68 -13.96 21.34 13.80
N VAL A 69 -13.68 22.34 14.63
CA VAL A 69 -12.54 23.26 14.41
C VAL A 69 -11.21 22.52 14.47
N VAL A 70 -11.00 21.64 15.45
CA VAL A 70 -9.80 20.82 15.54
C VAL A 70 -9.65 19.94 14.32
N PHE A 71 -10.74 19.30 13.88
CA PHE A 71 -10.74 18.47 12.65
C PHE A 71 -10.39 19.27 11.41
N LEU A 72 -10.94 20.48 11.24
CA LEU A 72 -10.62 21.37 10.13
C LEU A 72 -9.16 21.83 10.15
N LEU A 73 -8.60 22.12 11.34
CA LEU A 73 -7.20 22.48 11.48
C LEU A 73 -6.26 21.31 11.12
N LEU A 74 -6.59 20.11 11.57
CA LEU A 74 -5.85 18.89 11.22
C LEU A 74 -5.96 18.58 9.72
N PHE A 75 -7.16 18.72 9.17
CA PHE A 75 -7.39 18.55 7.73
C PHE A 75 -6.58 19.56 6.91
N PHE A 76 -6.61 20.85 7.30
CA PHE A 76 -5.86 21.89 6.62
C PHE A 76 -4.34 21.68 6.74
N TRP A 77 -3.87 21.28 7.91
CA TRP A 77 -2.45 20.93 8.11
C TRP A 77 -2.03 19.76 7.22
N GLN A 78 -2.85 18.73 7.13
CA GLN A 78 -2.59 17.57 6.26
C GLN A 78 -2.64 17.95 4.78
N TRP A 79 -3.61 18.76 4.39
CA TRP A 79 -3.73 19.29 3.02
C TRP A 79 -2.49 20.09 2.60
N THR A 80 -2.00 20.99 3.43
CA THR A 80 -0.79 21.77 3.13
C THR A 80 0.47 20.92 3.05
N SER A 81 0.54 19.82 3.78
CA SER A 81 1.66 18.87 3.70
C SER A 81 1.72 18.17 2.33
N TYR A 82 0.58 17.76 1.79
CA TYR A 82 0.53 17.16 0.44
C TYR A 82 0.92 18.16 -0.66
N GLN A 83 0.42 19.39 -0.56
CA GLN A 83 0.75 20.43 -1.54
C GLN A 83 2.25 20.73 -1.61
N LYS A 84 2.93 20.78 -0.46
CA LYS A 84 4.38 21.03 -0.41
C LYS A 84 5.20 19.94 -1.09
N SER A 85 4.82 18.67 -0.94
CA SER A 85 5.51 17.56 -1.61
C SER A 85 5.35 17.64 -3.13
N ASP A 86 4.14 17.95 -3.61
CA ASP A 86 3.89 18.09 -5.05
C ASP A 86 4.65 19.28 -5.65
N GLU A 87 4.65 20.44 -4.99
CA GLU A 87 5.41 21.63 -5.40
C GLU A 87 6.92 21.36 -5.46
N GLU A 88 7.49 20.60 -4.50
CA GLU A 88 8.88 20.21 -4.50
C GLU A 88 9.22 19.39 -5.75
N TYR A 89 8.44 18.36 -6.06
CA TYR A 89 8.69 17.51 -7.23
C TYR A 89 8.43 18.23 -8.55
N GLN A 90 7.46 19.15 -8.63
CA GLN A 90 7.26 19.99 -9.81
C GLN A 90 8.46 20.92 -10.02
N THR A 91 8.99 21.51 -8.95
CA THR A 91 10.17 22.36 -9.01
C THR A 91 11.39 21.59 -9.52
N LEU A 92 11.62 20.37 -8.97
CA LEU A 92 12.71 19.50 -9.44
C LEU A 92 12.57 19.17 -10.95
N ARG A 93 11.34 18.86 -11.40
CA ARG A 93 11.09 18.58 -12.84
C ARG A 93 11.39 19.77 -13.72
N THR A 94 11.02 20.98 -13.32
CA THR A 94 11.17 22.18 -14.15
C THR A 94 12.59 22.74 -14.12
N GLN A 95 13.31 22.62 -13.03
CA GLN A 95 14.64 23.21 -12.86
C GLN A 95 15.78 22.31 -13.36
N LEU A 96 15.60 20.97 -13.31
CA LEU A 96 16.69 20.02 -13.49
C LEU A 96 16.55 19.18 -14.76
N VAL A 97 15.40 19.25 -15.45
CA VAL A 97 15.26 18.65 -16.78
C VAL A 97 15.71 19.69 -17.83
N TRP A 98 16.98 19.64 -18.18
CA TRP A 98 17.48 20.45 -19.29
C TRP A 98 16.99 19.85 -20.60
N MET A 99 16.12 20.54 -21.31
CA MET A 99 15.93 20.30 -22.74
C MET A 99 17.08 20.98 -23.47
N ASP A 100 18.02 20.22 -23.99
CA ASP A 100 19.00 20.76 -24.92
C ASP A 100 18.27 21.04 -26.26
N THR A 101 17.83 22.28 -26.44
CA THR A 101 17.22 22.75 -27.68
C THR A 101 18.24 23.20 -28.70
N SER A 102 19.54 22.96 -28.47
CA SER A 102 20.63 23.60 -29.24
C SER A 102 21.08 22.84 -30.49
N THR A 103 20.53 21.66 -30.79
CA THR A 103 20.87 20.94 -32.01
C THR A 103 19.67 20.70 -32.91
N GLY A 104 19.50 21.60 -33.89
CA GLY A 104 18.61 21.37 -35.03
C GLY A 104 19.19 20.28 -35.94
N GLY A 105 18.91 19.03 -35.64
CA GLY A 105 19.21 17.85 -36.45
C GLY A 105 18.20 16.75 -36.08
N ASP A 106 17.96 15.81 -37.00
CA ASP A 106 17.00 14.73 -36.92
C ASP A 106 17.11 13.76 -35.70
N ASN A 107 17.89 14.12 -34.69
CA ASN A 107 18.04 13.38 -33.44
C ASN A 107 17.24 14.09 -32.34
N ALA A 108 16.28 13.37 -31.74
CA ALA A 108 15.54 13.85 -30.59
C ALA A 108 16.50 14.42 -29.53
N PRO A 109 16.20 15.61 -28.95
CA PRO A 109 17.08 16.21 -27.95
C PRO A 109 17.19 15.24 -26.76
N ALA A 110 18.41 14.83 -26.46
CA ALA A 110 18.71 14.09 -25.24
C ALA A 110 18.45 15.03 -24.06
N SER A 111 17.29 14.88 -23.39
CA SER A 111 17.04 15.59 -22.15
C SER A 111 17.96 14.96 -21.09
N ARG A 112 19.10 15.58 -20.82
CA ARG A 112 19.99 15.15 -19.75
C ARG A 112 19.55 15.77 -18.43
N LEU A 113 19.36 14.89 -17.44
CA LEU A 113 19.20 15.31 -16.05
C LEU A 113 20.56 15.76 -15.49
N ASP A 114 20.58 16.89 -14.81
CA ASP A 114 21.76 17.36 -14.11
C ASP A 114 21.89 16.65 -12.75
N PHE A 115 22.54 15.49 -12.74
CA PHE A 115 22.79 14.74 -11.50
C PHE A 115 23.75 15.46 -10.55
N THR A 116 24.58 16.39 -11.02
CA THR A 116 25.43 17.20 -10.15
C THR A 116 24.55 18.13 -9.30
N ALA A 117 23.66 18.86 -9.94
CA ALA A 117 22.73 19.74 -9.23
C ALA A 117 21.72 18.96 -8.36
N LEU A 118 21.31 17.76 -8.77
CA LEU A 118 20.49 16.87 -7.94
C LEU A 118 21.24 16.42 -6.67
N LYS A 119 22.51 16.03 -6.79
CA LYS A 119 23.35 15.60 -5.66
C LYS A 119 23.72 16.74 -4.72
N GLU A 120 23.79 17.99 -5.20
CA GLU A 120 23.93 19.16 -4.33
C GLU A 120 22.71 19.35 -3.43
N GLN A 121 21.49 19.04 -3.93
CA GLN A 121 20.27 19.14 -3.14
C GLN A 121 20.06 17.93 -2.23
N ASN A 122 20.39 16.73 -2.74
CA ASN A 122 20.32 15.49 -1.96
C ASN A 122 21.39 14.50 -2.43
N PRO A 123 22.45 14.28 -1.61
CA PRO A 123 23.55 13.37 -1.97
C PRO A 123 23.11 11.90 -2.14
N ASP A 124 21.96 11.52 -1.59
CA ASP A 124 21.40 10.16 -1.65
C ASP A 124 20.71 9.86 -3.00
N VAL A 125 20.62 10.84 -3.91
CA VAL A 125 20.06 10.58 -5.24
C VAL A 125 20.93 9.64 -6.04
N THR A 126 20.33 8.57 -6.57
CA THR A 126 21.04 7.55 -7.35
C THR A 126 20.52 7.39 -8.77
N ALA A 127 19.26 7.77 -9.02
CA ALA A 127 18.64 7.71 -10.34
C ALA A 127 17.44 8.65 -10.43
N TRP A 128 16.86 8.72 -11.63
CA TRP A 128 15.56 9.36 -11.88
C TRP A 128 14.71 8.42 -12.73
N LEU A 129 13.49 8.14 -12.27
CA LEU A 129 12.57 7.25 -12.96
C LEU A 129 11.48 8.06 -13.68
N SER A 130 11.30 7.80 -14.98
CA SER A 130 10.26 8.39 -15.80
C SER A 130 9.36 7.30 -16.38
N VAL A 131 8.07 7.27 -15.98
CA VAL A 131 7.05 6.36 -16.49
C VAL A 131 5.91 7.19 -17.09
N PRO A 132 6.01 7.59 -18.37
CA PRO A 132 5.08 8.54 -18.98
C PRO A 132 3.61 8.13 -18.88
N GLY A 133 3.30 6.85 -19.06
CA GLY A 133 1.94 6.32 -18.94
C GLY A 133 1.31 6.52 -17.57
N LEU A 134 2.11 6.67 -16.52
CA LEU A 134 1.65 6.95 -15.16
C LEU A 134 1.73 8.45 -14.81
N GLU A 135 2.21 9.29 -15.73
CA GLU A 135 2.56 10.70 -15.47
C GLU A 135 3.58 10.81 -14.32
N LEU A 136 4.43 9.80 -14.16
CA LEU A 136 5.42 9.70 -13.09
C LEU A 136 6.78 10.11 -13.62
N SER A 137 7.43 11.06 -12.94
CA SER A 137 8.81 11.49 -13.22
C SER A 137 9.39 11.97 -11.90
N LEU A 138 10.18 11.12 -11.23
CA LEU A 138 10.60 11.29 -9.84
C LEU A 138 12.03 10.83 -9.61
N PRO A 139 12.77 11.49 -8.67
CA PRO A 139 14.08 11.02 -8.24
C PRO A 139 13.96 9.71 -7.46
N VAL A 140 14.99 8.88 -7.59
CA VAL A 140 15.20 7.66 -6.80
C VAL A 140 16.37 7.91 -5.85
N VAL A 141 16.13 7.66 -4.57
CA VAL A 141 17.13 7.84 -3.52
C VAL A 141 17.57 6.50 -2.93
N GLN A 142 18.79 6.46 -2.41
CA GLN A 142 19.34 5.32 -1.69
C GLN A 142 20.07 5.80 -0.45
N ASN A 143 19.71 5.26 0.71
CA ASN A 143 20.35 5.56 1.98
C ASN A 143 20.75 4.26 2.69
N GLU A 144 21.73 4.30 3.59
CA GLU A 144 22.13 3.13 4.40
C GLU A 144 20.96 2.54 5.18
N ASP A 145 20.04 3.39 5.70
CA ASP A 145 18.75 2.97 6.23
C ASP A 145 17.69 3.03 5.11
N SER A 146 17.30 1.88 4.58
CA SER A 146 16.24 1.76 3.56
C SER A 146 14.90 2.35 4.00
N ASN A 147 14.67 2.58 5.30
CA ASN A 147 13.43 3.17 5.81
C ASN A 147 13.49 4.70 5.95
N TYR A 148 14.69 5.30 5.80
CA TYR A 148 14.89 6.73 6.03
C TYR A 148 13.92 7.61 5.23
N TYR A 149 13.72 7.29 3.95
CA TYR A 149 12.87 8.03 3.02
C TYR A 149 11.42 7.55 2.95
N LEU A 150 11.01 6.58 3.77
CA LEU A 150 9.60 6.15 3.79
C LEU A 150 8.64 7.25 4.22
N ARG A 151 9.13 8.21 5.02
CA ARG A 151 8.33 9.34 5.51
C ARG A 151 9.06 10.68 5.39
N ARG A 152 9.88 10.80 4.37
CA ARG A 152 10.61 12.02 4.04
C ARG A 152 10.54 12.30 2.55
N SER A 153 10.42 13.59 2.19
CA SER A 153 10.54 14.03 0.80
C SER A 153 12.01 14.01 0.34
N PHE A 154 12.23 14.37 -0.91
CA PHE A 154 13.57 14.43 -1.50
C PHE A 154 14.50 15.38 -0.73
N SER A 155 14.00 16.53 -0.25
CA SER A 155 14.77 17.46 0.59
C SER A 155 15.02 16.97 2.03
N GLY A 156 14.52 15.79 2.41
CA GLY A 156 14.61 15.24 3.76
C GLY A 156 13.54 15.78 4.72
N ALA A 157 12.62 16.64 4.25
CA ALA A 157 11.51 17.13 5.06
C ALA A 157 10.49 16.00 5.35
N SER A 158 9.74 16.13 6.45
CA SER A 158 8.68 15.16 6.77
C SER A 158 7.61 15.15 5.68
N SER A 159 7.34 13.99 5.10
CA SER A 159 6.33 13.77 4.06
C SER A 159 5.66 12.41 4.24
N ASN A 160 4.33 12.37 4.04
CA ASN A 160 3.60 11.10 4.04
C ASN A 160 3.79 10.31 2.74
N ASP A 161 4.19 10.98 1.67
CA ASP A 161 4.37 10.36 0.36
C ASP A 161 5.70 9.60 0.26
N GLY A 162 6.70 10.02 1.05
CA GLY A 162 8.05 9.46 0.97
C GLY A 162 8.73 9.77 -0.36
N CYS A 163 9.69 8.92 -0.73
CA CYS A 163 10.39 8.94 -2.02
C CYS A 163 10.26 7.60 -2.73
N LEU A 164 10.72 7.54 -3.98
CA LEU A 164 11.12 6.29 -4.61
C LEU A 164 12.47 5.87 -4.03
N ILE A 165 12.55 4.64 -3.53
CA ILE A 165 13.68 4.15 -2.75
C ILE A 165 14.33 2.96 -3.46
N ARG A 166 15.62 3.06 -3.73
CA ARG A 166 16.47 1.91 -3.97
C ARG A 166 16.94 1.39 -2.62
N PRO A 167 16.69 0.09 -2.27
CA PRO A 167 17.07 -0.42 -0.95
C PRO A 167 18.60 -0.43 -0.75
N SER A 168 19.06 -0.31 0.51
CA SER A 168 20.50 -0.31 0.84
C SER A 168 21.22 -1.61 0.45
N TRP A 169 20.51 -2.73 0.41
CA TRP A 169 21.06 -4.03 0.02
C TRP A 169 21.25 -4.18 -1.51
N ASP A 170 20.63 -3.32 -2.33
CA ASP A 170 20.92 -3.20 -3.76
C ASP A 170 22.10 -2.22 -3.94
N SER A 171 23.31 -2.70 -3.67
CA SER A 171 24.51 -1.87 -3.61
C SER A 171 25.38 -1.91 -4.89
N THR A 172 25.00 -2.71 -5.90
CA THR A 172 25.72 -2.78 -7.17
C THR A 172 25.52 -1.51 -7.99
N SER A 173 26.43 -1.21 -8.94
CA SER A 173 26.16 -0.12 -9.89
C SER A 173 24.94 -0.46 -10.77
N TRP A 174 24.28 0.55 -11.33
CA TRP A 174 23.16 0.32 -12.25
C TRP A 174 23.58 -0.44 -13.52
N ALA A 175 24.87 -0.34 -13.90
CA ALA A 175 25.42 -1.02 -15.07
C ALA A 175 25.79 -2.48 -14.81
N ASP A 176 26.22 -2.82 -13.59
CA ASP A 176 26.83 -4.13 -13.30
C ASP A 176 25.83 -5.11 -12.64
N GLY A 177 24.80 -4.59 -11.94
CA GLY A 177 23.82 -5.42 -11.25
C GLY A 177 22.85 -6.08 -12.22
N LEU A 178 22.69 -7.41 -12.14
CA LEU A 178 21.69 -8.12 -12.94
C LEU A 178 20.25 -7.81 -12.53
N CYS A 179 20.00 -7.53 -11.26
CA CYS A 179 18.68 -7.27 -10.71
C CYS A 179 18.70 -6.00 -9.86
N HIS A 180 17.81 -5.07 -10.17
CA HIS A 180 17.61 -3.85 -9.41
C HIS A 180 16.16 -3.73 -8.95
N VAL A 181 15.95 -3.04 -7.84
CA VAL A 181 14.61 -2.82 -7.28
C VAL A 181 14.43 -1.36 -6.89
N ILE A 182 13.29 -0.80 -7.27
CA ILE A 182 12.81 0.49 -6.79
C ILE A 182 11.49 0.28 -6.05
N HIS A 183 11.44 0.71 -4.80
CA HIS A 183 10.23 0.71 -3.99
C HIS A 183 9.56 2.08 -3.99
N GLY A 184 8.23 2.11 -4.03
CA GLY A 184 7.45 3.33 -3.88
C GLY A 184 6.14 3.06 -3.13
N HIS A 185 5.66 4.05 -2.39
CA HIS A 185 4.38 3.95 -1.72
C HIS A 185 3.21 3.87 -2.70
N ASN A 186 2.18 3.08 -2.35
CA ASN A 186 0.88 3.14 -3.02
C ASN A 186 0.01 4.19 -2.34
N ILE A 187 0.05 5.41 -2.86
CA ILE A 187 -0.68 6.53 -2.29
C ILE A 187 -1.99 6.76 -3.05
N HIS A 188 -3.10 6.96 -2.33
CA HIS A 188 -4.43 7.12 -2.93
C HIS A 188 -4.59 8.30 -3.89
N ASN A 189 -3.83 9.39 -3.68
CA ASN A 189 -3.83 10.52 -4.60
C ASN A 189 -3.06 10.24 -5.91
N GLY A 190 -2.48 9.05 -6.05
CA GLY A 190 -1.70 8.64 -7.21
C GLY A 190 -0.23 9.05 -7.18
N ALA A 191 0.25 9.64 -6.07
CA ALA A 191 1.65 9.96 -5.88
C ALA A 191 2.50 8.67 -5.76
N MET A 192 3.79 8.80 -5.97
CA MET A 192 4.76 7.69 -5.98
C MET A 192 4.28 6.56 -6.90
N PHE A 193 4.12 5.34 -6.40
CA PHE A 193 3.60 4.21 -7.17
C PHE A 193 2.08 4.00 -6.99
N GLY A 194 1.34 5.04 -6.57
CA GLY A 194 -0.11 4.95 -6.40
C GLY A 194 -0.88 4.61 -7.68
N LYS A 195 -0.32 4.93 -8.86
CA LYS A 195 -0.90 4.59 -10.16
C LYS A 195 -0.32 3.28 -10.76
N LEU A 196 0.65 2.61 -10.12
CA LEU A 196 1.32 1.44 -10.70
C LEU A 196 0.34 0.29 -10.99
N ASP A 197 -0.73 0.18 -10.20
CA ASP A 197 -1.80 -0.80 -10.40
C ASP A 197 -2.51 -0.69 -11.79
N ALA A 198 -2.29 0.39 -12.55
CA ALA A 198 -2.80 0.50 -13.93
C ALA A 198 -2.25 -0.61 -14.83
N TYR A 199 -1.02 -1.05 -14.58
CA TYR A 199 -0.39 -2.18 -15.30
C TYR A 199 -1.02 -3.55 -15.01
N ARG A 200 -2.04 -3.64 -14.17
CA ARG A 200 -2.88 -4.86 -14.08
C ARG A 200 -3.68 -5.11 -15.33
N LYS A 201 -3.89 -4.08 -16.14
CA LYS A 201 -4.67 -4.14 -17.38
C LYS A 201 -3.75 -4.28 -18.58
N GLN A 202 -3.95 -5.31 -19.36
CA GLN A 202 -3.17 -5.54 -20.58
C GLN A 202 -3.28 -4.39 -21.57
N ASP A 203 -4.47 -3.77 -21.71
CA ASP A 203 -4.67 -2.61 -22.60
C ASP A 203 -3.79 -1.42 -22.18
N PHE A 204 -3.65 -1.19 -20.88
CA PHE A 204 -2.78 -0.13 -20.37
C PHE A 204 -1.30 -0.43 -20.66
N TYR A 205 -0.88 -1.66 -20.42
CA TYR A 205 0.46 -2.13 -20.78
C TYR A 205 0.73 -1.96 -22.27
N SER A 206 -0.20 -2.40 -23.14
CA SER A 206 -0.04 -2.31 -24.60
C SER A 206 0.14 -0.88 -25.10
N ALA A 207 -0.46 0.09 -24.41
CA ALA A 207 -0.28 1.51 -24.71
C ALA A 207 1.01 2.11 -24.08
N ASN A 208 1.58 1.47 -23.06
CA ASN A 208 2.69 1.98 -22.26
C ASN A 208 3.70 0.86 -21.93
N PRO A 209 4.31 0.19 -22.92
CA PRO A 209 5.13 -1.00 -22.69
C PRO A 209 6.52 -0.71 -22.12
N THR A 210 6.94 0.57 -22.12
CA THR A 210 8.29 0.97 -21.72
C THR A 210 8.28 2.17 -20.78
N PHE A 211 9.40 2.33 -20.07
CA PHE A 211 9.71 3.50 -19.26
C PHE A 211 11.22 3.75 -19.27
N THR A 212 11.68 4.87 -18.74
CA THR A 212 13.10 5.25 -18.75
C THR A 212 13.64 5.39 -17.33
N LEU A 213 14.83 4.85 -17.10
CA LEU A 213 15.65 5.10 -15.92
C LEU A 213 16.85 5.91 -16.34
N TYR A 214 17.01 7.10 -15.77
CA TYR A 214 18.19 7.94 -15.92
C TYR A 214 19.10 7.74 -14.72
N THR A 215 20.41 7.58 -14.97
CA THR A 215 21.41 7.43 -13.91
C THR A 215 22.63 8.31 -14.18
N PRO A 216 23.49 8.54 -13.19
CA PRO A 216 24.73 9.28 -13.42
C PRO A 216 25.65 8.66 -14.47
N ASP A 217 25.60 7.33 -14.64
CA ASP A 217 26.51 6.56 -15.48
C ASP A 217 25.93 6.28 -16.88
N GLY A 218 24.64 6.49 -17.08
CA GLY A 218 23.95 6.27 -18.36
C GLY A 218 22.44 6.13 -18.20
N ASP A 219 21.74 6.20 -19.33
CA ASP A 219 20.29 6.09 -19.39
C ASP A 219 19.87 4.71 -19.89
N TYR A 220 18.74 4.21 -19.39
CA TYR A 220 18.23 2.90 -19.74
C TYR A 220 16.78 2.99 -20.21
N LEU A 221 16.50 2.36 -21.37
CA LEU A 221 15.15 2.02 -21.78
C LEU A 221 14.76 0.73 -21.06
N CYS A 222 13.66 0.77 -20.35
CA CYS A 222 13.14 -0.35 -19.57
C CYS A 222 11.90 -0.93 -20.29
N SER A 223 12.03 -2.14 -20.84
CA SER A 223 10.97 -2.84 -21.57
C SER A 223 10.26 -3.81 -20.63
N ILE A 224 8.97 -3.56 -20.33
CA ILE A 224 8.19 -4.36 -19.38
C ILE A 224 7.91 -5.75 -19.94
N PHE A 225 8.33 -6.81 -19.22
CA PHE A 225 8.09 -8.19 -19.59
C PHE A 225 7.16 -8.94 -18.63
N SER A 226 6.89 -8.40 -17.43
CA SER A 226 6.00 -9.03 -16.45
C SER A 226 5.37 -7.99 -15.52
N ALA A 227 4.10 -8.21 -15.16
CA ALA A 227 3.40 -7.46 -14.13
C ALA A 227 2.56 -8.44 -13.30
N ASN A 228 2.79 -8.50 -11.99
CA ASN A 228 2.15 -9.49 -11.14
C ASN A 228 1.99 -9.08 -9.67
N ASP A 229 1.12 -9.81 -8.97
CA ASP A 229 1.06 -9.77 -7.51
C ASP A 229 2.16 -10.64 -6.92
N SER A 230 2.88 -10.12 -5.94
CA SER A 230 3.93 -10.83 -5.23
C SER A 230 3.84 -10.62 -3.72
N LYS A 231 4.45 -11.50 -2.96
CA LYS A 231 4.70 -11.29 -1.53
C LYS A 231 6.09 -10.69 -1.38
N SER A 232 6.28 -9.79 -0.39
CA SER A 232 7.56 -9.09 -0.16
C SER A 232 8.75 -10.03 0.13
N GLU A 233 8.48 -11.27 0.54
CA GLU A 233 9.49 -12.26 0.91
C GLU A 233 9.80 -13.24 -0.22
N VAL A 234 9.22 -13.04 -1.41
CA VAL A 234 9.38 -13.95 -2.53
C VAL A 234 10.56 -13.53 -3.40
N GLN A 235 11.14 -14.50 -4.06
CA GLN A 235 12.33 -14.48 -4.92
C GLN A 235 12.42 -13.36 -5.98
N CYS A 236 11.33 -12.62 -6.24
CA CYS A 236 11.38 -11.48 -7.19
C CYS A 236 12.26 -10.30 -6.73
N PHE A 237 12.85 -10.39 -5.55
CA PHE A 237 13.82 -9.40 -5.02
C PHE A 237 15.21 -10.03 -4.79
N ALA A 238 15.47 -11.22 -5.28
CA ALA A 238 16.78 -11.84 -5.15
C ALA A 238 17.79 -11.09 -6.04
N LEU A 239 18.89 -10.64 -5.45
CA LEU A 239 19.93 -9.86 -6.13
C LEU A 239 21.22 -10.64 -6.41
N ASP A 240 21.43 -11.74 -5.69
CA ASP A 240 22.71 -12.47 -5.69
C ASP A 240 22.77 -13.51 -6.82
N TYR A 241 22.38 -13.11 -8.04
CA TYR A 241 22.52 -13.95 -9.20
C TYR A 241 23.81 -13.64 -9.97
N SER A 242 24.42 -14.71 -10.48
CA SER A 242 25.38 -14.64 -11.57
C SER A 242 24.72 -15.14 -12.86
N VAL A 243 25.18 -14.65 -14.00
CA VAL A 243 24.69 -15.16 -15.31
C VAL A 243 24.87 -16.67 -15.36
N GLY A 244 23.81 -17.41 -15.69
CA GLY A 244 23.76 -18.85 -15.75
C GLY A 244 22.36 -19.43 -15.67
N GLU A 245 22.26 -20.75 -15.61
CA GLU A 245 20.99 -21.48 -15.68
C GLU A 245 20.02 -21.12 -14.57
N ASP A 246 20.51 -20.88 -13.35
CA ASP A 246 19.69 -20.49 -12.20
C ASP A 246 19.08 -19.09 -12.41
N TYR A 247 19.85 -18.16 -12.96
CA TYR A 247 19.34 -16.83 -13.31
C TYR A 247 18.34 -16.89 -14.45
N ASP A 248 18.59 -17.68 -15.47
CA ASP A 248 17.67 -17.86 -16.58
C ASP A 248 16.36 -18.54 -16.12
N ALA A 249 16.45 -19.48 -15.18
CA ALA A 249 15.25 -20.06 -14.54
C ALA A 249 14.48 -19.02 -13.76
N PHE A 250 15.15 -18.11 -13.07
CA PHE A 250 14.52 -17.00 -12.37
C PHE A 250 13.81 -16.04 -13.33
N LEU A 251 14.44 -15.64 -14.44
CA LEU A 251 13.84 -14.78 -15.46
C LEU A 251 12.57 -15.43 -16.06
N ARG A 252 12.62 -16.72 -16.38
CA ARG A 252 11.44 -17.48 -16.85
C ARG A 252 10.32 -17.50 -15.81
N TYR A 253 10.66 -17.75 -14.55
CA TYR A 253 9.72 -17.71 -13.43
C TYR A 253 9.02 -16.36 -13.31
N LEU A 254 9.75 -15.24 -13.38
CA LEU A 254 9.16 -13.90 -13.34
C LEU A 254 8.19 -13.67 -14.52
N LYS A 255 8.55 -14.15 -15.72
CA LYS A 255 7.69 -14.05 -16.91
C LYS A 255 6.41 -14.87 -16.75
N GLU A 256 6.48 -16.07 -16.20
CA GLU A 256 5.33 -16.96 -15.96
C GLU A 256 4.36 -16.41 -14.90
N LEU A 257 4.85 -15.60 -13.94
CA LEU A 257 4.00 -14.95 -12.94
C LEU A 257 3.15 -13.82 -13.50
N SER A 258 3.43 -13.34 -14.72
CA SER A 258 2.73 -12.19 -15.29
C SER A 258 1.23 -12.42 -15.41
N LEU A 259 0.43 -11.39 -15.11
CA LEU A 259 -1.04 -11.41 -15.23
C LEU A 259 -1.51 -11.58 -16.68
N TYR A 260 -0.64 -11.30 -17.65
CA TYR A 260 -0.88 -11.40 -19.10
C TYR A 260 0.44 -11.62 -19.83
N ASP A 261 0.35 -12.16 -21.04
CA ASP A 261 1.51 -12.28 -21.91
C ASP A 261 1.88 -10.91 -22.50
N THR A 262 3.09 -10.49 -22.27
CA THR A 262 3.64 -9.24 -22.82
C THR A 262 4.22 -9.41 -24.23
N GLY A 263 4.48 -10.64 -24.66
CA GLY A 263 5.19 -10.93 -25.90
C GLY A 263 6.68 -10.57 -25.90
N VAL A 264 7.20 -10.00 -24.80
CA VAL A 264 8.60 -9.61 -24.69
C VAL A 264 9.47 -10.84 -24.48
N ASP A 265 10.48 -11.01 -25.31
CA ASP A 265 11.53 -12.01 -25.08
C ASP A 265 12.51 -11.51 -24.01
N VAL A 266 12.96 -12.41 -23.13
CA VAL A 266 13.88 -12.12 -22.03
C VAL A 266 15.15 -12.93 -22.26
N PRO A 267 16.17 -12.38 -22.92
CA PRO A 267 17.43 -13.07 -23.17
C PRO A 267 18.14 -13.49 -21.89
N SER A 268 18.93 -14.56 -21.98
CA SER A 268 19.83 -14.97 -20.90
C SER A 268 20.76 -13.84 -20.52
N GLY A 269 20.92 -13.63 -19.22
CA GLY A 269 21.78 -12.57 -18.69
C GLY A 269 21.23 -11.15 -18.81
N SER A 270 19.93 -10.98 -19.14
CA SER A 270 19.29 -9.65 -19.16
C SER A 270 19.40 -8.96 -17.81
N HIS A 271 19.79 -7.69 -17.79
CA HIS A 271 19.65 -6.84 -16.61
C HIS A 271 18.18 -6.44 -16.43
N ILE A 272 17.66 -6.54 -15.22
CA ILE A 272 16.26 -6.23 -14.94
C ILE A 272 16.08 -5.19 -13.86
N LEU A 273 15.01 -4.40 -14.00
CA LEU A 273 14.52 -3.47 -12.98
C LEU A 273 13.13 -3.88 -12.55
N THR A 274 12.94 -3.99 -11.24
CA THR A 274 11.65 -4.27 -10.62
C THR A 274 11.11 -3.01 -9.94
N LEU A 275 9.96 -2.52 -10.38
CA LEU A 275 9.18 -1.52 -9.67
C LEU A 275 8.23 -2.22 -8.70
N SER A 276 8.32 -1.90 -7.42
CA SER A 276 7.58 -2.60 -6.36
C SER A 276 6.81 -1.66 -5.47
N THR A 277 5.52 -1.93 -5.27
CA THR A 277 4.67 -1.18 -4.34
C THR A 277 3.79 -2.08 -3.51
N CYS A 278 3.24 -1.56 -2.41
CA CYS A 278 2.18 -2.26 -1.68
C CYS A 278 0.95 -2.44 -2.58
N ARG A 279 0.29 -3.59 -2.51
CA ARG A 279 -0.92 -3.87 -3.29
C ARG A 279 -2.06 -2.91 -2.99
N SER A 280 -2.13 -2.42 -1.75
CA SER A 280 -3.10 -1.43 -1.30
C SER A 280 -2.46 -0.56 -0.24
N ALA A 281 -2.78 0.73 -0.23
CA ALA A 281 -2.33 1.67 0.79
C ALA A 281 -2.68 1.23 2.23
N TYR A 282 -3.64 0.31 2.38
CA TYR A 282 -4.09 -0.26 3.67
C TYR A 282 -3.76 -1.75 3.85
N ALA A 283 -3.07 -2.38 2.90
CA ALA A 283 -2.73 -3.80 3.02
C ALA A 283 -1.62 -4.01 4.07
N SER A 284 -1.99 -4.61 5.19
CA SER A 284 -1.08 -4.99 6.28
C SER A 284 -0.33 -6.31 6.04
N ASN A 285 -0.50 -6.95 4.87
CA ASN A 285 -0.17 -8.36 4.65
C ASN A 285 0.97 -8.59 3.66
N ASN A 286 2.02 -7.79 3.67
CA ASN A 286 3.23 -7.97 2.84
C ASN A 286 2.97 -8.26 1.33
N GLN A 287 1.76 -7.97 0.83
CA GLN A 287 1.48 -8.11 -0.60
C GLN A 287 2.00 -6.90 -1.37
N ARG A 288 2.64 -7.17 -2.50
CA ARG A 288 3.19 -6.18 -3.41
C ARG A 288 2.54 -6.35 -4.79
N PHE A 289 2.41 -5.27 -5.51
CA PHE A 289 2.29 -5.29 -6.94
C PHE A 289 3.64 -4.94 -7.54
N VAL A 290 4.09 -5.71 -8.50
CA VAL A 290 5.41 -5.56 -9.11
C VAL A 290 5.31 -5.50 -10.63
N VAL A 291 6.19 -4.71 -11.21
CA VAL A 291 6.38 -4.61 -12.66
C VAL A 291 7.86 -4.86 -12.94
N HIS A 292 8.16 -5.87 -13.75
CA HIS A 292 9.52 -6.25 -14.12
C HIS A 292 9.80 -5.81 -15.54
N ALA A 293 10.95 -5.16 -15.75
CA ALA A 293 11.39 -4.69 -17.06
C ALA A 293 12.83 -5.07 -17.33
N ILE A 294 13.16 -5.36 -18.58
CA ILE A 294 14.54 -5.48 -19.04
C ILE A 294 15.14 -4.08 -19.17
N MET A 295 16.37 -3.88 -18.69
CA MET A 295 17.11 -2.62 -18.80
C MET A 295 18.07 -2.70 -19.99
N GLU A 296 17.89 -1.84 -20.97
CA GLU A 296 18.80 -1.73 -22.13
C GLU A 296 19.42 -0.32 -22.15
N PRO A 297 20.77 -0.21 -22.25
CA PRO A 297 21.41 1.10 -22.32
C PRO A 297 20.93 1.89 -23.54
N ILE A 298 20.58 3.15 -23.33
CA ILE A 298 20.28 4.08 -24.43
C ILE A 298 21.61 4.63 -24.93
N ASN A 299 22.00 4.23 -26.14
CA ASN A 299 23.17 4.81 -26.81
C ASN A 299 22.78 6.18 -27.36
N HIS A 300 23.13 7.24 -26.64
CA HIS A 300 23.11 8.58 -27.21
C HIS A 300 24.24 8.65 -28.23
N ALA A 301 23.93 8.69 -29.53
CA ALA A 301 24.94 8.89 -30.56
C ALA A 301 25.77 10.14 -30.22
N GLN A 302 27.09 9.98 -30.10
CA GLN A 302 28.06 11.06 -29.84
C GLN A 302 28.11 12.04 -30.98
#